data_3fd364a7dcf04c33b2ca33667625531a
#
_entry.id   3fd364a7dcf04c33b2ca33667625531a
#
_cell.length_a   1.000
_cell.length_b   1.000
_cell.length_c   1.000
_cell.angle_alpha   90.00
_cell.angle_beta   90.00
_cell.angle_gamma   90.00
#
_symmetry.space_group_name_H-M   'P 1'
#
loop_
_entity.id
_entity.type
_entity.pdbx_description
1 polymer ?
#
loop_
_entity_poly.entity_id
_entity_poly.type
_entity_poly.pdbx_seq_one_letter_code
_entity_poly.pdbx_strand_id
1 'polypeptide(L)'
;MIIGQEKLVKEVNKVFAIFKTSEATIRPHFILTGESGNGKSHTIAALAKQHEMQLIEVNAAQLTKEGTSGNSLSKALSPLLQSSGKPTICFVDEFDKLFISGNSNDSLAHESTTGVQNEFLKVLESDVISVYGDYGKYVNASAKNVLFVFAGAFNGEANINIDRLREIGLKTEFLGRVGLVFNAEKLSLEDMFSIIDNSDLLKKYGKLFPKEDVSFVKSELKSYVESVYDNNTLGARLVNTLIHSYFIEGGLTKKSV
;
A
#
# COMPACT_ATOMS: atom_id res chain seq x y z
N MET A 1 3.04 15.29 -3.74
CA MET A 1 4.22 15.05 -4.60
C MET A 1 4.74 13.66 -4.28
N ILE A 2 5.12 12.85 -5.29
CA ILE A 2 5.76 11.54 -5.11
C ILE A 2 7.25 11.78 -5.31
N ILE A 3 8.09 11.26 -4.41
CA ILE A 3 9.54 11.47 -4.40
C ILE A 3 10.23 10.09 -4.39
N GLY A 4 11.29 9.93 -5.17
CA GLY A 4 12.14 8.74 -5.18
C GLY A 4 11.50 7.48 -5.76
N GLN A 5 10.45 7.61 -6.57
CA GLN A 5 9.72 6.50 -7.16
C GLN A 5 9.41 6.72 -8.65
N GLU A 6 10.31 7.38 -9.38
CA GLU A 6 10.06 7.82 -10.76
C GLU A 6 9.75 6.66 -11.70
N LYS A 7 10.48 5.56 -11.57
CA LYS A 7 10.25 4.34 -12.36
C LYS A 7 8.88 3.74 -12.07
N LEU A 8 8.57 3.54 -10.80
CA LEU A 8 7.29 2.99 -10.34
C LEU A 8 6.13 3.88 -10.80
N VAL A 9 6.25 5.20 -10.63
CA VAL A 9 5.25 6.17 -11.07
C VAL A 9 4.99 6.05 -12.57
N LYS A 10 6.05 5.94 -13.38
CA LYS A 10 5.93 5.78 -14.84
C LYS A 10 5.21 4.49 -15.23
N GLU A 11 5.53 3.38 -14.56
CA GLU A 11 4.93 2.06 -14.81
C GLU A 11 3.46 2.04 -14.39
N VAL A 12 3.15 2.44 -13.17
CA VAL A 12 1.77 2.45 -12.64
C VAL A 12 0.90 3.45 -13.41
N ASN A 13 1.45 4.61 -13.78
CA ASN A 13 0.72 5.60 -14.56
C ASN A 13 0.28 5.04 -15.93
N LYS A 14 1.13 4.23 -16.59
CA LYS A 14 0.75 3.53 -17.83
C LYS A 14 -0.38 2.53 -17.59
N VAL A 15 -0.29 1.74 -16.52
CA VAL A 15 -1.34 0.76 -16.15
C VAL A 15 -2.68 1.48 -15.93
N PHE A 16 -2.68 2.56 -15.15
CA PHE A 16 -3.89 3.33 -14.86
C PHE A 16 -4.46 4.01 -16.11
N ALA A 17 -3.58 4.54 -16.99
CA ALA A 17 -4.01 5.11 -18.26
C ALA A 17 -4.69 4.06 -19.14
N ILE A 18 -4.11 2.87 -19.29
CA ILE A 18 -4.71 1.76 -20.06
C ILE A 18 -6.06 1.36 -19.45
N PHE A 19 -6.12 1.17 -18.15
CA PHE A 19 -7.35 0.81 -17.45
C PHE A 19 -8.46 1.83 -17.66
N LYS A 20 -8.15 3.14 -17.56
CA LYS A 20 -9.10 4.23 -17.77
C LYS A 20 -9.54 4.33 -19.24
N THR A 21 -8.59 4.33 -20.18
CA THR A 21 -8.90 4.54 -21.60
C THR A 21 -9.59 3.35 -22.24
N SER A 22 -9.41 2.15 -21.70
CA SER A 22 -10.15 0.95 -22.13
C SER A 22 -11.54 0.84 -21.50
N GLU A 23 -11.99 1.86 -20.75
CA GLU A 23 -13.26 1.79 -20.00
C GLU A 23 -13.33 0.54 -19.10
N ALA A 24 -12.20 0.22 -18.47
CA ALA A 24 -12.00 -0.94 -17.60
C ALA A 24 -12.17 -2.32 -18.28
N THR A 25 -12.18 -2.40 -19.59
CA THR A 25 -12.19 -3.69 -20.33
C THR A 25 -10.85 -4.39 -20.24
N ILE A 26 -9.75 -3.64 -20.10
CA ILE A 26 -8.40 -4.17 -19.84
C ILE A 26 -8.05 -3.87 -18.38
N ARG A 27 -7.93 -4.93 -17.59
CA ARG A 27 -7.65 -4.86 -16.13
C ARG A 27 -6.30 -5.50 -15.80
N PRO A 28 -5.17 -4.81 -16.00
CA PRO A 28 -3.85 -5.36 -15.74
C PRO A 28 -3.55 -5.31 -14.23
N HIS A 29 -4.11 -6.26 -13.48
CA HIS A 29 -3.85 -6.41 -12.05
C HIS A 29 -2.36 -6.62 -11.81
N PHE A 30 -1.82 -6.08 -10.72
CA PHE A 30 -0.39 -6.19 -10.43
C PHE A 30 -0.07 -6.33 -8.95
N ILE A 31 1.13 -6.84 -8.69
CA ILE A 31 1.73 -6.91 -7.37
C ILE A 31 2.74 -5.77 -7.24
N LEU A 32 2.72 -5.09 -6.11
CA LEU A 32 3.61 -3.99 -5.77
C LEU A 32 4.44 -4.38 -4.54
N THR A 33 5.73 -4.59 -4.73
CA THR A 33 6.66 -5.00 -3.67
C THR A 33 7.54 -3.83 -3.22
N GLY A 34 8.20 -3.98 -2.09
CA GLY A 34 9.18 -3.03 -1.58
C GLY A 34 9.03 -2.79 -0.08
N GLU A 35 10.09 -2.38 0.57
CA GLU A 35 10.15 -2.17 2.02
C GLU A 35 9.01 -1.28 2.55
N SER A 36 8.71 -1.44 3.83
CA SER A 36 7.77 -0.55 4.51
C SER A 36 8.28 0.90 4.50
N GLY A 37 7.38 1.86 4.28
CA GLY A 37 7.75 3.27 4.25
C GLY A 37 8.32 3.79 2.93
N ASN A 38 8.49 2.96 1.89
CA ASN A 38 8.96 3.41 0.57
C ASN A 38 7.88 4.05 -0.32
N GLY A 39 6.76 4.45 0.26
CA GLY A 39 5.74 5.25 -0.42
C GLY A 39 4.77 4.48 -1.31
N LYS A 40 4.66 3.15 -1.25
CA LYS A 40 3.75 2.33 -2.06
C LYS A 40 2.31 2.85 -2.04
N SER A 41 1.69 2.90 -0.86
CA SER A 41 0.29 3.34 -0.69
C SER A 41 0.11 4.81 -1.11
N HIS A 42 1.10 5.67 -0.79
CA HIS A 42 1.10 7.07 -1.19
C HIS A 42 1.12 7.23 -2.71
N THR A 43 1.96 6.46 -3.41
CA THR A 43 2.07 6.49 -4.87
C THR A 43 0.76 6.06 -5.52
N ILE A 44 0.16 4.95 -5.08
CA ILE A 44 -1.12 4.48 -5.62
C ILE A 44 -2.24 5.49 -5.38
N ALA A 45 -2.36 6.03 -4.16
CA ALA A 45 -3.38 7.03 -3.83
C ALA A 45 -3.21 8.32 -4.64
N ALA A 46 -1.97 8.81 -4.80
CA ALA A 46 -1.71 10.01 -5.59
C ALA A 46 -2.05 9.83 -7.07
N LEU A 47 -1.68 8.67 -7.65
CA LEU A 47 -1.99 8.36 -9.05
C LEU A 47 -3.48 8.08 -9.27
N ALA A 48 -4.15 7.37 -8.35
CA ALA A 48 -5.60 7.18 -8.43
C ALA A 48 -6.34 8.52 -8.44
N LYS A 49 -5.92 9.46 -7.59
CA LYS A 49 -6.45 10.83 -7.56
C LYS A 49 -6.16 11.59 -8.86
N GLN A 50 -4.95 11.49 -9.40
CA GLN A 50 -4.56 12.14 -10.66
C GLN A 50 -5.41 11.65 -11.84
N HIS A 51 -5.75 10.37 -11.87
CA HIS A 51 -6.61 9.76 -12.89
C HIS A 51 -8.10 9.87 -12.57
N GLU A 52 -8.49 10.53 -11.47
CA GLU A 52 -9.89 10.67 -11.02
C GLU A 52 -10.58 9.32 -10.80
N MET A 53 -9.84 8.33 -10.35
CA MET A 53 -10.35 7.00 -10.01
C MET A 53 -10.74 6.93 -8.54
N GLN A 54 -11.73 6.12 -8.24
CA GLN A 54 -12.05 5.78 -6.85
C GLN A 54 -10.96 4.87 -6.29
N LEU A 55 -10.61 5.07 -5.03
CA LEU A 55 -9.68 4.21 -4.30
C LEU A 55 -10.42 3.51 -3.15
N ILE A 56 -10.29 2.19 -3.09
CA ILE A 56 -10.71 1.35 -1.97
C ILE A 56 -9.45 0.71 -1.39
N GLU A 57 -9.26 0.84 -0.10
CA GLU A 57 -8.13 0.25 0.62
C GLU A 57 -8.59 -0.94 1.44
N VAL A 58 -7.88 -2.05 1.30
CA VAL A 58 -8.12 -3.31 2.02
C VAL A 58 -6.82 -3.73 2.68
N ASN A 59 -6.84 -3.99 3.99
CA ASN A 59 -5.69 -4.58 4.68
C ASN A 59 -5.83 -6.10 4.71
N ALA A 60 -4.98 -6.81 3.96
CA ALA A 60 -5.02 -8.26 3.84
C ALA A 60 -4.72 -8.99 5.16
N ALA A 61 -3.88 -8.41 6.02
CA ALA A 61 -3.55 -9.01 7.33
C ALA A 61 -4.73 -9.03 8.31
N GLN A 62 -5.76 -8.20 8.07
CA GLN A 62 -6.97 -8.14 8.89
C GLN A 62 -8.10 -9.03 8.34
N LEU A 63 -7.91 -9.64 7.17
CA LEU A 63 -8.93 -10.46 6.56
C LEU A 63 -9.01 -11.85 7.22
N THR A 64 -10.23 -12.29 7.43
CA THR A 64 -10.57 -13.64 7.87
C THR A 64 -11.33 -14.36 6.76
N LYS A 65 -11.18 -15.70 6.71
CA LYS A 65 -11.93 -16.53 5.77
C LYS A 65 -13.45 -16.28 5.94
N GLU A 66 -14.17 -16.22 4.83
CA GLU A 66 -15.61 -16.06 4.82
C GLU A 66 -16.30 -17.16 5.68
N GLY A 67 -17.28 -16.77 6.48
CA GLY A 67 -17.96 -17.67 7.42
C GLY A 67 -17.33 -17.76 8.81
N THR A 68 -16.15 -17.14 9.04
CA THR A 68 -15.57 -16.97 10.37
C THR A 68 -15.89 -15.58 10.94
N SER A 69 -15.80 -15.44 12.28
CA SER A 69 -15.96 -14.12 12.91
C SER A 69 -14.78 -13.21 12.51
N GLY A 70 -15.07 -11.99 12.09
CA GLY A 70 -14.05 -11.02 11.72
C GLY A 70 -14.40 -10.22 10.47
N ASN A 71 -13.36 -9.68 9.81
CA ASN A 71 -13.49 -8.88 8.61
C ASN A 71 -13.23 -9.75 7.37
N SER A 72 -14.26 -10.23 6.73
CA SER A 72 -14.13 -11.01 5.48
C SER A 72 -13.89 -10.10 4.28
N LEU A 73 -13.40 -10.69 3.18
CA LEU A 73 -13.18 -9.96 1.92
C LEU A 73 -14.50 -9.34 1.40
N SER A 74 -15.63 -10.02 1.54
CA SER A 74 -16.94 -9.50 1.16
C SER A 74 -17.33 -8.22 1.93
N LYS A 75 -16.94 -8.12 3.22
CA LYS A 75 -17.14 -6.91 4.03
C LYS A 75 -16.19 -5.80 3.59
N ALA A 76 -14.91 -6.11 3.40
CA ALA A 76 -13.89 -5.15 2.97
C ALA A 76 -14.20 -4.55 1.59
N LEU A 77 -14.86 -5.30 0.70
CA LEU A 77 -15.28 -4.85 -0.63
C LEU A 77 -16.67 -4.19 -0.67
N SER A 78 -17.38 -4.06 0.45
CA SER A 78 -18.69 -3.40 0.51
C SER A 78 -18.72 -1.98 -0.08
N PRO A 79 -17.64 -1.15 -0.05
CA PRO A 79 -17.63 0.16 -0.72
C PRO A 79 -17.88 0.08 -2.23
N LEU A 80 -17.70 -1.08 -2.87
CA LEU A 80 -18.04 -1.26 -4.30
C LEU A 80 -19.52 -1.05 -4.60
N LEU A 81 -20.41 -1.21 -3.64
CA LEU A 81 -21.84 -0.90 -3.80
C LEU A 81 -22.09 0.57 -4.13
N GLN A 82 -21.17 1.45 -3.72
CA GLN A 82 -21.25 2.90 -3.92
C GLN A 82 -20.42 3.39 -5.12
N SER A 83 -19.67 2.50 -5.77
CA SER A 83 -18.76 2.87 -6.87
C SER A 83 -19.48 3.36 -8.12
N SER A 84 -20.77 3.07 -8.27
CA SER A 84 -21.63 3.52 -9.38
C SER A 84 -21.02 3.23 -10.77
N GLY A 85 -20.23 2.15 -10.89
CA GLY A 85 -19.56 1.75 -12.14
C GLY A 85 -18.35 2.61 -12.53
N LYS A 86 -17.87 3.49 -11.66
CA LYS A 86 -16.65 4.27 -11.92
C LYS A 86 -15.40 3.37 -11.89
N PRO A 87 -14.36 3.69 -12.69
CA PRO A 87 -13.07 3.02 -12.56
C PRO A 87 -12.56 3.12 -11.13
N THR A 88 -12.31 1.97 -10.53
CA THR A 88 -11.97 1.84 -9.11
C THR A 88 -10.67 1.08 -8.95
N ILE A 89 -9.76 1.61 -8.16
CA ILE A 89 -8.55 0.92 -7.72
C ILE A 89 -8.86 0.27 -6.37
N CYS A 90 -8.70 -1.04 -6.27
CA CYS A 90 -8.71 -1.76 -5.00
C CYS A 90 -7.26 -2.03 -4.58
N PHE A 91 -6.77 -1.25 -3.64
CA PHE A 91 -5.42 -1.39 -3.09
C PHE A 91 -5.45 -2.33 -1.89
N VAL A 92 -4.84 -3.48 -2.05
CA VAL A 92 -4.77 -4.54 -1.03
C VAL A 92 -3.39 -4.49 -0.38
N ASP A 93 -3.30 -3.84 0.78
CA ASP A 93 -2.04 -3.70 1.53
C ASP A 93 -1.76 -4.91 2.42
N GLU A 94 -0.51 -5.07 2.81
CA GLU A 94 -0.02 -6.18 3.66
C GLU A 94 -0.34 -7.58 3.07
N PHE A 95 -0.41 -7.67 1.73
CA PHE A 95 -0.78 -8.91 1.05
C PHE A 95 0.22 -10.04 1.29
N ASP A 96 1.49 -9.72 1.49
CA ASP A 96 2.54 -10.67 1.86
C ASP A 96 2.26 -11.43 3.17
N LYS A 97 1.48 -10.86 4.09
CA LYS A 97 1.11 -11.50 5.35
C LYS A 97 0.22 -12.75 5.18
N LEU A 98 -0.39 -12.92 4.01
CA LEU A 98 -1.13 -14.14 3.67
C LEU A 98 -0.23 -15.32 3.30
N PHE A 99 1.08 -15.12 3.10
CA PHE A 99 2.02 -16.15 2.64
C PHE A 99 3.18 -16.33 3.60
N ILE A 100 3.70 -15.23 4.14
CA ILE A 100 4.81 -15.22 5.08
C ILE A 100 4.25 -15.50 6.47
N SER A 101 3.91 -16.75 6.73
CA SER A 101 3.57 -17.18 8.09
C SER A 101 4.84 -17.14 8.93
N GLY A 102 4.89 -16.28 9.94
CA GLY A 102 5.85 -16.47 11.02
C GLY A 102 5.69 -17.88 11.60
N ASN A 103 6.74 -18.49 12.08
CA ASN A 103 6.94 -19.84 12.62
C ASN A 103 5.81 -20.48 13.47
N SER A 104 4.56 -20.26 13.15
CA SER A 104 3.45 -20.97 13.77
C SER A 104 3.18 -22.26 12.99
N ASN A 105 3.54 -23.39 13.58
CA ASN A 105 3.06 -24.73 13.22
C ASN A 105 1.52 -24.85 13.36
N ASP A 106 0.79 -23.74 13.23
CA ASP A 106 -0.65 -23.73 13.40
C ASP A 106 -1.32 -23.96 12.03
N SER A 107 -1.72 -25.21 11.82
CA SER A 107 -2.47 -25.65 10.64
C SER A 107 -3.73 -24.79 10.37
N LEU A 108 -4.37 -24.27 11.42
CA LEU A 108 -5.55 -23.41 11.34
C LEU A 108 -5.24 -22.03 10.76
N ALA A 109 -4.09 -21.44 11.13
CA ALA A 109 -3.66 -20.16 10.57
C ALA A 109 -3.36 -20.29 9.07
N HIS A 110 -2.69 -21.37 8.66
CA HIS A 110 -2.39 -21.65 7.25
C HIS A 110 -3.67 -21.92 6.44
N GLU A 111 -4.63 -22.62 6.99
CA GLU A 111 -5.92 -22.87 6.33
C GLU A 111 -6.71 -21.57 6.15
N SER A 112 -6.70 -20.69 7.15
CA SER A 112 -7.36 -19.38 7.08
C SER A 112 -6.78 -18.49 5.98
N THR A 113 -5.45 -18.35 5.93
CA THR A 113 -4.79 -17.52 4.91
C THR A 113 -4.95 -18.07 3.50
N THR A 114 -4.90 -19.39 3.33
CA THR A 114 -5.19 -20.07 2.05
C THR A 114 -6.64 -19.83 1.61
N GLY A 115 -7.58 -19.79 2.56
CA GLY A 115 -8.98 -19.45 2.31
C GLY A 115 -9.14 -18.06 1.72
N VAL A 116 -8.49 -17.05 2.31
CA VAL A 116 -8.53 -15.65 1.83
C VAL A 116 -7.94 -15.52 0.42
N GLN A 117 -6.84 -16.22 0.11
CA GLN A 117 -6.26 -16.24 -1.25
C GLN A 117 -7.27 -16.76 -2.28
N ASN A 118 -7.99 -17.84 -1.95
CA ASN A 118 -9.00 -18.41 -2.84
C ASN A 118 -10.19 -17.45 -3.04
N GLU A 119 -10.54 -16.66 -2.04
CA GLU A 119 -11.57 -15.62 -2.17
C GLU A 119 -11.14 -14.52 -3.14
N PHE A 120 -9.88 -14.04 -3.06
CA PHE A 120 -9.34 -13.11 -4.04
C PHE A 120 -9.35 -13.69 -5.45
N LEU A 121 -8.99 -14.96 -5.65
CA LEU A 121 -9.06 -15.61 -6.96
C LEU A 121 -10.47 -15.55 -7.53
N LYS A 122 -11.49 -15.86 -6.75
CA LYS A 122 -12.89 -15.78 -7.19
C LYS A 122 -13.27 -14.37 -7.62
N VAL A 123 -12.83 -13.36 -6.87
CA VAL A 123 -13.10 -11.95 -7.19
C VAL A 123 -12.42 -11.52 -8.49
N LEU A 124 -11.16 -11.95 -8.71
CA LEU A 124 -10.41 -11.63 -9.93
C LEU A 124 -11.02 -12.27 -11.19
N GLU A 125 -11.69 -13.41 -11.05
CA GLU A 125 -12.32 -14.16 -12.14
C GLU A 125 -13.76 -13.70 -12.42
N SER A 126 -14.38 -12.96 -11.53
CA SER A 126 -15.81 -12.65 -11.57
C SER A 126 -16.06 -11.21 -12.01
N ASP A 127 -17.09 -11.02 -12.82
CA ASP A 127 -17.61 -9.69 -13.15
C ASP A 127 -18.57 -9.16 -12.07
N VAL A 128 -19.17 -10.07 -11.31
CA VAL A 128 -20.11 -9.76 -10.23
C VAL A 128 -19.69 -10.55 -8.99
N ILE A 129 -19.58 -9.87 -7.88
CA ILE A 129 -19.20 -10.44 -6.59
C ILE A 129 -20.27 -10.17 -5.55
N SER A 130 -20.37 -11.08 -4.58
CA SER A 130 -21.27 -10.93 -3.44
C SER A 130 -20.53 -10.20 -2.32
N VAL A 131 -21.03 -9.04 -1.92
CA VAL A 131 -20.46 -8.21 -0.86
C VAL A 131 -21.48 -8.06 0.28
N TYR A 132 -20.96 -7.75 1.46
CA TYR A 132 -21.79 -7.55 2.64
C TYR A 132 -22.43 -6.16 2.57
N GLY A 133 -23.75 -6.14 2.45
CA GLY A 133 -24.55 -4.92 2.39
C GLY A 133 -25.25 -4.60 3.69
N ASP A 134 -26.18 -3.65 3.62
CA ASP A 134 -26.98 -3.23 4.76
C ASP A 134 -27.84 -4.38 5.32
N TYR A 135 -28.17 -4.27 6.61
CA TYR A 135 -28.99 -5.27 7.36
C TYR A 135 -28.44 -6.69 7.37
N GLY A 136 -27.12 -6.86 7.18
CA GLY A 136 -26.49 -8.18 7.23
C GLY A 136 -26.79 -9.08 6.03
N LYS A 137 -27.25 -8.53 4.91
CA LYS A 137 -27.54 -9.27 3.69
C LYS A 137 -26.40 -9.14 2.68
N TYR A 138 -26.13 -10.23 1.96
CA TYR A 138 -25.22 -10.17 0.81
C TYR A 138 -25.94 -9.57 -0.39
N VAL A 139 -25.25 -8.65 -1.05
CA VAL A 139 -25.73 -7.93 -2.23
C VAL A 139 -24.68 -8.05 -3.35
N ASN A 140 -25.15 -8.16 -4.57
CA ASN A 140 -24.26 -8.22 -5.74
C ASN A 140 -23.68 -6.86 -6.04
N ALA A 141 -22.36 -6.79 -6.17
CA ALA A 141 -21.61 -5.63 -6.64
C ALA A 141 -20.84 -5.96 -7.92
N SER A 142 -20.65 -4.98 -8.78
CA SER A 142 -19.86 -5.15 -9.99
C SER A 142 -18.36 -5.07 -9.67
N ALA A 143 -17.60 -6.08 -10.11
CA ALA A 143 -16.14 -6.07 -10.08
C ALA A 143 -15.54 -5.75 -11.47
N LYS A 144 -16.36 -5.50 -12.51
CA LYS A 144 -15.90 -5.20 -13.88
C LYS A 144 -14.97 -4.00 -13.94
N ASN A 145 -15.29 -2.96 -13.17
CA ASN A 145 -14.57 -1.69 -13.20
C ASN A 145 -13.55 -1.59 -12.06
N VAL A 146 -13.02 -2.73 -11.59
CA VAL A 146 -12.07 -2.77 -10.48
C VAL A 146 -10.71 -3.28 -10.95
N LEU A 147 -9.67 -2.49 -10.73
CA LEU A 147 -8.27 -2.88 -10.88
C LEU A 147 -7.70 -3.17 -9.50
N PHE A 148 -7.23 -4.39 -9.28
CA PHE A 148 -6.60 -4.79 -8.02
C PHE A 148 -5.10 -4.54 -8.05
N VAL A 149 -4.60 -3.94 -6.96
CA VAL A 149 -3.17 -3.71 -6.69
C VAL A 149 -2.84 -4.39 -5.37
N PHE A 150 -2.05 -5.45 -5.42
CA PHE A 150 -1.65 -6.22 -4.24
C PHE A 150 -0.28 -5.76 -3.75
N ALA A 151 -0.22 -5.13 -2.59
CA ALA A 151 1.00 -4.55 -2.06
C ALA A 151 1.50 -5.30 -0.82
N GLY A 152 2.82 -5.43 -0.70
CA GLY A 152 3.46 -6.04 0.47
C GLY A 152 4.92 -5.64 0.61
N ALA A 153 5.46 -5.86 1.81
CA ALA A 153 6.88 -5.64 2.08
C ALA A 153 7.75 -6.83 1.66
N PHE A 154 7.19 -8.05 1.65
CA PHE A 154 7.89 -9.29 1.29
C PHE A 154 9.27 -9.41 1.97
N ASN A 155 9.31 -9.16 3.29
CA ASN A 155 10.53 -9.12 4.12
C ASN A 155 11.60 -8.11 3.66
N GLY A 156 11.23 -7.09 2.89
CA GLY A 156 12.16 -6.09 2.38
C GLY A 156 13.05 -6.61 1.23
N GLU A 157 12.73 -7.75 0.65
CA GLU A 157 13.47 -8.30 -0.47
C GLU A 157 13.33 -7.40 -1.71
N ALA A 158 14.46 -7.03 -2.31
CA ALA A 158 14.50 -6.19 -3.49
C ALA A 158 14.34 -7.00 -4.79
N ASN A 159 13.85 -6.35 -5.85
CA ASN A 159 13.76 -6.92 -7.20
C ASN A 159 13.00 -8.26 -7.28
N ILE A 160 11.92 -8.38 -6.51
CA ILE A 160 11.06 -9.55 -6.55
C ILE A 160 10.44 -9.70 -7.94
N ASN A 161 10.48 -10.93 -8.46
CA ASN A 161 9.85 -11.33 -9.72
C ASN A 161 8.80 -12.42 -9.49
N ILE A 162 8.14 -12.88 -10.57
CA ILE A 162 7.08 -13.90 -10.49
C ILE A 162 7.60 -15.23 -9.91
N ASP A 163 8.80 -15.65 -10.28
CA ASP A 163 9.36 -16.91 -9.79
C ASP A 163 9.63 -16.85 -8.29
N ARG A 164 10.16 -15.72 -7.81
CA ARG A 164 10.36 -15.49 -6.39
C ARG A 164 9.04 -15.45 -5.61
N LEU A 165 7.99 -14.84 -6.17
CA LEU A 165 6.67 -14.85 -5.55
C LEU A 165 6.10 -16.27 -5.42
N ARG A 166 6.36 -17.14 -6.42
CA ARG A 166 5.96 -18.55 -6.36
C ARG A 166 6.70 -19.29 -5.25
N GLU A 167 8.00 -19.06 -5.09
CA GLU A 167 8.80 -19.63 -3.99
C GLU A 167 8.32 -19.20 -2.61
N ILE A 168 7.87 -17.95 -2.48
CA ILE A 168 7.30 -17.41 -1.23
C ILE A 168 5.94 -18.06 -0.90
N GLY A 169 5.27 -18.70 -1.87
CA GLY A 169 4.03 -19.44 -1.65
C GLY A 169 2.80 -18.87 -2.35
N LEU A 170 2.98 -17.92 -3.28
CA LEU A 170 1.86 -17.47 -4.12
C LEU A 170 1.48 -18.58 -5.10
N LYS A 171 0.19 -18.89 -5.18
CA LYS A 171 -0.31 -19.91 -6.10
C LYS A 171 -0.10 -19.51 -7.54
N THR A 172 0.27 -20.47 -8.38
CA THR A 172 0.46 -20.27 -9.83
C THR A 172 -0.80 -19.73 -10.50
N GLU A 173 -1.98 -20.17 -10.08
CA GLU A 173 -3.28 -19.68 -10.58
C GLU A 173 -3.45 -18.17 -10.27
N PHE A 174 -3.06 -17.74 -9.06
CA PHE A 174 -3.10 -16.33 -8.69
C PHE A 174 -2.13 -15.50 -9.54
N LEU A 175 -0.90 -15.97 -9.72
CA LEU A 175 0.11 -15.32 -10.54
C LEU A 175 -0.30 -15.27 -12.03
N GLY A 176 -1.08 -16.24 -12.50
CA GLY A 176 -1.66 -16.21 -13.84
C GLY A 176 -2.70 -15.11 -14.06
N ARG A 177 -3.35 -14.64 -12.98
CA ARG A 177 -4.32 -13.52 -13.02
C ARG A 177 -3.67 -12.16 -12.75
N VAL A 178 -2.58 -12.16 -11.98
CA VAL A 178 -1.87 -10.96 -11.54
C VAL A 178 -0.41 -11.06 -12.02
N GLY A 179 -0.25 -11.00 -13.35
CA GLY A 179 1.04 -11.31 -14.01
C GLY A 179 2.08 -10.18 -14.00
N LEU A 180 1.76 -9.00 -13.48
CA LEU A 180 2.68 -7.87 -13.43
C LEU A 180 3.23 -7.71 -12.01
N VAL A 181 4.53 -7.45 -11.90
CA VAL A 181 5.20 -7.18 -10.63
C VAL A 181 6.00 -5.89 -10.76
N PHE A 182 5.72 -4.93 -9.90
CA PHE A 182 6.46 -3.68 -9.80
C PHE A 182 7.13 -3.61 -8.44
N ASN A 183 8.34 -3.06 -8.42
CA ASN A 183 9.14 -2.94 -7.21
C ASN A 183 9.31 -1.47 -6.86
N ALA A 184 8.89 -1.06 -5.65
CA ALA A 184 9.22 0.24 -5.10
C ALA A 184 10.69 0.24 -4.67
N GLU A 185 11.41 1.25 -5.10
CA GLU A 185 12.82 1.40 -4.77
C GLU A 185 13.02 1.92 -3.34
N LYS A 186 14.16 1.59 -2.73
CA LYS A 186 14.56 2.19 -1.45
C LYS A 186 14.81 3.68 -1.69
N LEU A 187 14.27 4.52 -0.81
CA LEU A 187 14.48 5.97 -0.90
C LEU A 187 15.94 6.30 -0.64
N SER A 188 16.53 7.12 -1.49
CA SER A 188 17.89 7.65 -1.29
C SER A 188 17.92 8.69 -0.16
N LEU A 189 19.11 9.06 0.30
CA LEU A 189 19.26 10.12 1.28
C LEU A 189 18.74 11.47 0.74
N GLU A 190 18.98 11.75 -0.53
CA GLU A 190 18.48 12.92 -1.24
C GLU A 190 16.96 12.94 -1.32
N ASP A 191 16.34 11.77 -1.52
CA ASP A 191 14.88 11.64 -1.48
C ASP A 191 14.34 11.97 -0.09
N MET A 192 14.99 11.47 0.95
CA MET A 192 14.61 11.76 2.33
C MET A 192 14.73 13.25 2.64
N PHE A 193 15.78 13.92 2.16
CA PHE A 193 15.94 15.38 2.26
C PHE A 193 14.83 16.13 1.52
N SER A 194 14.52 15.67 0.32
CA SER A 194 13.42 16.22 -0.48
C SER A 194 12.05 16.05 0.20
N ILE A 195 11.84 14.95 0.88
CA ILE A 195 10.62 14.71 1.68
C ILE A 195 10.53 15.70 2.85
N ILE A 196 11.64 15.96 3.56
CA ILE A 196 11.71 16.96 4.62
C ILE A 196 11.36 18.34 4.07
N ASP A 197 12.00 18.74 2.96
CA ASP A 197 11.82 20.07 2.37
C ASP A 197 10.38 20.33 1.93
N ASN A 198 9.69 19.31 1.44
CA ASN A 198 8.32 19.39 0.94
C ASN A 198 7.26 18.97 1.95
N SER A 199 7.63 18.64 3.20
CA SER A 199 6.72 18.13 4.22
C SER A 199 5.60 19.11 4.55
N ASP A 200 4.35 18.69 4.29
CA ASP A 200 3.17 19.45 4.69
C ASP A 200 2.95 19.42 6.21
N LEU A 201 3.43 18.36 6.87
CA LEU A 201 3.40 18.24 8.32
C LEU A 201 4.29 19.32 8.94
N LEU A 202 5.52 19.49 8.44
CA LEU A 202 6.43 20.52 8.90
C LEU A 202 5.88 21.93 8.67
N LYS A 203 5.25 22.19 7.53
CA LYS A 203 4.57 23.47 7.26
C LYS A 203 3.44 23.75 8.26
N LYS A 204 2.68 22.71 8.66
CA LYS A 204 1.61 22.85 9.67
C LYS A 204 2.20 23.18 11.05
N TYR A 205 3.26 22.48 11.46
CA TYR A 205 3.94 22.79 12.72
C TYR A 205 4.55 24.20 12.72
N GLY A 206 5.20 24.64 11.65
CA GLY A 206 5.74 25.98 11.54
C GLY A 206 4.69 27.09 11.70
N LYS A 207 3.42 26.82 11.28
CA LYS A 207 2.31 27.75 11.54
C LYS A 207 1.86 27.76 13.02
N LEU A 208 1.95 26.62 13.71
CA LEU A 208 1.56 26.51 15.12
C LEU A 208 2.65 27.05 16.07
N PHE A 209 3.91 26.98 15.63
CA PHE A 209 5.08 27.42 16.40
C PHE A 209 5.84 28.52 15.64
N PRO A 210 5.26 29.75 15.52
CA PRO A 210 5.83 30.82 14.68
C PRO A 210 7.16 31.39 15.18
N LYS A 211 7.58 31.04 16.39
CA LYS A 211 8.89 31.43 16.96
C LYS A 211 10.01 30.50 16.54
N GLU A 212 9.70 29.32 16.03
CA GLU A 212 10.69 28.36 15.56
C GLU A 212 11.14 28.71 14.14
N ASP A 213 12.44 28.70 13.92
CA ASP A 213 13.00 28.84 12.57
C ASP A 213 12.88 27.52 11.80
N VAL A 214 11.91 27.45 10.91
CA VAL A 214 11.66 26.26 10.09
C VAL A 214 12.89 25.84 9.28
N SER A 215 13.76 26.79 8.89
CA SER A 215 15.00 26.48 8.17
C SER A 215 16.00 25.78 9.07
N PHE A 216 16.11 26.22 10.31
CA PHE A 216 16.92 25.54 11.32
C PHE A 216 16.38 24.15 11.61
N VAL A 217 15.06 24.01 11.83
CA VAL A 217 14.43 22.70 12.04
C VAL A 217 14.72 21.73 10.91
N LYS A 218 14.63 22.19 9.64
CA LYS A 218 14.97 21.36 8.49
C LYS A 218 16.43 20.90 8.53
N SER A 219 17.36 21.75 8.92
CA SER A 219 18.77 21.37 8.99
C SER A 219 19.03 20.30 10.05
N GLU A 220 18.40 20.43 11.22
CA GLU A 220 18.47 19.45 12.29
C GLU A 220 17.86 18.09 11.86
N LEU A 221 16.68 18.12 11.23
CA LEU A 221 16.05 16.92 10.70
C LEU A 221 16.93 16.19 9.66
N LYS A 222 17.54 16.95 8.74
CA LYS A 222 18.44 16.38 7.72
C LYS A 222 19.68 15.76 8.35
N SER A 223 20.33 16.47 9.26
CA SER A 223 21.51 15.96 9.99
C SER A 223 21.19 14.68 10.76
N TYR A 224 20.04 14.63 11.41
CA TYR A 224 19.61 13.42 12.11
C TYR A 224 19.35 12.26 11.15
N VAL A 225 18.58 12.49 10.07
CA VAL A 225 18.29 11.48 9.05
C VAL A 225 19.59 10.93 8.46
N GLU A 226 20.56 11.77 8.12
CA GLU A 226 21.86 11.35 7.62
C GLU A 226 22.58 10.42 8.61
N SER A 227 22.54 10.74 9.90
CA SER A 227 23.20 9.95 10.93
C SER A 227 22.63 8.55 11.15
N VAL A 228 21.34 8.34 10.79
CA VAL A 228 20.63 7.06 10.99
C VAL A 228 20.22 6.38 9.69
N TYR A 229 20.57 6.95 8.54
CA TYR A 229 20.06 6.51 7.23
C TYR A 229 20.31 5.02 6.95
N ASP A 230 21.50 4.53 7.22
CA ASP A 230 21.89 3.13 6.94
C ASP A 230 21.07 2.12 7.78
N ASN A 231 20.63 2.54 8.96
CA ASN A 231 19.84 1.72 9.89
C ASN A 231 18.33 2.02 9.82
N ASN A 232 17.91 2.91 8.92
CA ASN A 232 16.52 3.31 8.82
C ASN A 232 15.64 2.20 8.24
N THR A 233 14.80 1.60 9.07
CA THR A 233 13.80 0.59 8.69
C THR A 233 12.39 1.19 8.50
N LEU A 234 12.20 2.47 8.82
CA LEU A 234 10.90 3.16 8.74
C LEU A 234 10.67 3.84 7.38
N GLY A 235 11.71 3.95 6.53
CA GLY A 235 11.63 4.67 5.28
C GLY A 235 11.21 6.14 5.49
N ALA A 236 10.33 6.65 4.64
CA ALA A 236 9.81 8.02 4.74
C ALA A 236 9.02 8.30 6.03
N ARG A 237 8.50 7.27 6.71
CA ARG A 237 7.78 7.45 8.00
C ARG A 237 8.67 8.05 9.07
N LEU A 238 10.00 7.78 8.99
CA LEU A 238 10.99 8.38 9.89
C LEU A 238 10.87 9.92 9.93
N VAL A 239 10.71 10.56 8.76
CA VAL A 239 10.60 12.03 8.69
C VAL A 239 9.44 12.56 9.52
N ASN A 240 8.26 11.94 9.42
CA ASN A 240 7.11 12.36 10.20
C ASN A 240 7.33 12.15 11.69
N THR A 241 7.92 11.01 12.08
CA THR A 241 8.27 10.73 13.48
C THR A 241 9.21 11.80 14.03
N LEU A 242 10.26 12.14 13.31
CA LEU A 242 11.23 13.15 13.73
C LEU A 242 10.61 14.55 13.83
N ILE A 243 9.71 14.92 12.90
CA ILE A 243 8.98 16.20 13.01
C ILE A 243 8.14 16.24 14.28
N HIS A 244 7.40 15.17 14.60
CA HIS A 244 6.62 15.09 15.82
C HIS A 244 7.53 15.21 17.06
N SER A 245 8.61 14.42 17.14
CA SER A 245 9.53 14.45 18.28
C SER A 245 10.14 15.83 18.46
N TYR A 246 10.58 16.50 17.40
CA TYR A 246 11.15 17.83 17.47
C TYR A 246 10.23 18.82 18.18
N PHE A 247 8.98 18.90 17.75
CA PHE A 247 8.04 19.90 18.29
C PHE A 247 7.39 19.51 19.61
N ILE A 248 7.31 18.22 19.94
CA ILE A 248 6.70 17.74 21.19
C ILE A 248 7.75 17.67 22.31
N GLU A 249 8.97 17.23 21.99
CA GLU A 249 10.04 17.03 22.99
C GLU A 249 10.98 18.24 23.11
N GLY A 250 10.84 19.25 22.24
CA GLY A 250 11.66 20.47 22.26
C GLY A 250 13.05 20.28 21.65
N GLY A 251 13.18 19.41 20.65
CA GLY A 251 14.42 19.12 19.91
C GLY A 251 14.61 17.63 19.63
N LEU A 252 15.59 17.29 18.79
CA LEU A 252 15.96 15.91 18.51
C LEU A 252 17.01 15.43 19.53
N THR A 253 16.65 14.47 20.36
CA THR A 253 17.60 13.78 21.25
C THR A 253 18.00 12.45 20.65
N LYS A 254 19.19 11.91 20.99
CA LYS A 254 19.65 10.57 20.53
C LYS A 254 18.68 9.42 20.91
N LYS A 255 17.63 9.69 21.67
CA LYS A 255 16.58 8.75 22.08
C LYS A 255 15.28 8.89 21.26
N SER A 256 15.21 9.76 20.26
CA SER A 256 13.96 10.11 19.55
C SER A 256 13.54 9.08 18.49
N VAL A 257 14.30 7.98 18.31
CA VAL A 257 13.92 6.86 17.42
C VAL A 257 14.36 5.52 18.02
#